data_09929c22e326db89a4a7b3da761b082a
#
_entry.id   09929c22e326db89a4a7b3da761b082a
#
_cell.length_a   1.000
_cell.length_b   1.000
_cell.length_c   1.000
_cell.angle_alpha   90.00
_cell.angle_beta   90.00
_cell.angle_gamma   90.00
#
_symmetry.space_group_name_H-M   'P 1'
#
loop_
_entity.id
_entity.type
_entity.pdbx_description
1 polymer ?
#
loop_
_entity_poly.entity_id
_entity_poly.type
_entity_poly.pdbx_seq_one_letter_code
_entity_poly.pdbx_strand_id
1 'polypeptide(L)'
;MKYIPSIAFEEMSGSAKGVTAAKNRGRKYIRNRGYGGSTRTSNQAEVKSIFKQLSQAWRNLTNAQILAWNALALTQMGKSVLGTKGKISGSNLFMRLNYWIVYCGGAIAENPPALVGVEAPSEAIITLTAEKFEFELENIPADTANL
;
A
#
# COMPACT_ATOMS: atom_id res chain seq x y z
N MET A 1 4.79 10.52 14.47
CA MET A 1 3.59 11.34 14.66
C MET A 1 3.54 12.39 13.57
N LYS A 2 2.43 12.56 12.87
CA LYS A 2 2.20 13.68 11.93
C LYS A 2 1.61 14.85 12.72
N TYR A 3 1.91 16.07 12.33
CA TYR A 3 1.34 17.24 12.96
C TYR A 3 0.83 18.23 11.91
N ILE A 4 -0.16 19.01 12.29
CA ILE A 4 -0.67 20.13 11.51
C ILE A 4 -0.06 21.40 12.13
N PRO A 5 0.57 22.28 11.35
CA PRO A 5 1.13 23.51 11.88
C PRO A 5 0.03 24.39 12.53
N SER A 6 0.41 25.10 13.55
CA SER A 6 -0.41 26.13 14.18
C SER A 6 0.25 27.49 14.03
N ILE A 7 -0.44 28.55 14.42
CA ILE A 7 0.08 29.93 14.39
C ILE A 7 1.44 30.07 15.10
N ALA A 8 1.70 29.25 16.14
CA ALA A 8 2.95 29.29 16.89
C ALA A 8 4.12 28.58 16.21
N PHE A 9 3.85 27.57 15.34
CA PHE A 9 4.89 26.75 14.72
C PHE A 9 4.49 26.39 13.28
N GLU A 10 4.91 27.21 12.34
CA GLU A 10 4.61 26.96 10.93
C GLU A 10 5.49 25.85 10.36
N GLU A 11 6.76 25.83 10.67
CA GLU A 11 7.70 24.82 10.19
C GLU A 11 8.77 24.47 11.24
N MET A 12 8.92 23.17 11.50
CA MET A 12 10.00 22.65 12.35
C MET A 12 10.81 21.65 11.55
N SER A 13 12.15 21.80 11.62
CA SER A 13 13.10 20.93 10.94
C SER A 13 14.30 20.69 11.84
N GLY A 14 14.81 19.46 11.87
CA GLY A 14 16.00 19.10 12.64
C GLY A 14 15.76 18.11 13.76
N SER A 15 16.80 17.88 14.57
CA SER A 15 16.78 16.93 15.69
C SER A 15 17.21 17.61 16.98
N ALA A 16 16.44 17.44 18.05
CA ALA A 16 16.76 17.94 19.37
C ALA A 16 16.42 16.85 20.42
N LYS A 17 17.38 16.55 21.32
CA LYS A 17 17.19 15.68 22.51
C LYS A 17 16.27 14.47 22.31
N GLY A 18 16.55 13.65 21.30
CA GLY A 18 15.77 12.42 21.07
C GLY A 18 14.51 12.57 20.21
N VAL A 19 14.22 13.78 19.73
CA VAL A 19 13.10 14.06 18.83
C VAL A 19 13.63 14.59 17.49
N THR A 20 13.08 14.12 16.40
CA THR A 20 13.38 14.61 15.04
C THR A 20 12.11 15.12 14.38
N ALA A 21 12.11 16.37 13.94
CA ALA A 21 11.08 16.97 13.10
C ALA A 21 11.56 16.97 11.65
N ALA A 22 10.73 16.52 10.73
CA ALA A 22 11.05 16.50 9.30
C ALA A 22 9.80 16.65 8.43
N LYS A 23 10.04 16.94 7.15
CA LYS A 23 9.01 17.08 6.12
C LYS A 23 9.23 16.04 5.03
N ASN A 24 8.19 15.34 4.63
CA ASN A 24 8.23 14.44 3.50
C ASN A 24 7.02 14.68 2.60
N ARG A 25 7.24 15.04 1.33
CA ARG A 25 6.21 15.35 0.32
C ARG A 25 5.14 16.33 0.85
N GLY A 26 5.57 17.43 1.46
CA GLY A 26 4.68 18.44 2.02
C GLY A 26 4.05 18.06 3.37
N ARG A 27 4.23 16.86 3.86
CA ARG A 27 3.68 16.41 5.16
C ARG A 27 4.72 16.57 6.25
N LYS A 28 4.38 17.28 7.30
CA LYS A 28 5.23 17.53 8.47
C LYS A 28 5.00 16.41 9.50
N TYR A 29 6.08 15.91 10.10
CA TYR A 29 5.99 14.88 11.13
C TYR A 29 7.09 15.02 12.18
N ILE A 30 6.80 14.54 13.37
CA ILE A 30 7.73 14.44 14.49
C ILE A 30 7.87 12.95 14.84
N ARG A 31 9.11 12.51 15.05
CA ARG A 31 9.41 11.15 15.50
C ARG A 31 10.40 11.16 16.64
N ASN A 32 10.26 10.22 17.55
CA ASN A 32 11.31 9.95 18.52
C ASN A 32 12.52 9.33 17.81
N ARG A 33 13.71 9.73 18.20
CA ARG A 33 14.96 9.13 17.74
C ARG A 33 15.17 7.83 18.51
N GLY A 34 14.59 6.73 18.02
CA GLY A 34 14.82 5.41 18.59
C GLY A 34 16.19 4.88 18.20
N TYR A 35 16.90 4.31 19.15
CA TYR A 35 18.05 3.47 18.86
C TYR A 35 17.53 2.13 18.36
N GLY A 36 17.99 1.70 17.18
CA GLY A 36 17.56 0.42 16.61
C GLY A 36 17.95 -0.73 17.55
N GLY A 37 16.99 -1.55 17.93
CA GLY A 37 17.26 -2.78 18.68
C GLY A 37 18.18 -3.70 17.86
N SER A 38 19.13 -4.34 18.52
CA SER A 38 20.11 -5.23 17.89
C SER A 38 19.53 -6.60 17.53
N THR A 39 18.49 -7.04 18.22
CA THR A 39 17.85 -8.35 18.00
C THR A 39 16.89 -8.31 16.82
N ARG A 40 17.22 -9.08 15.80
CA ARG A 40 16.34 -9.27 14.62
C ARG A 40 15.67 -10.63 14.75
N THR A 41 14.35 -10.67 14.67
CA THR A 41 13.60 -11.92 14.55
C THR A 41 13.69 -12.46 13.13
N SER A 42 13.49 -13.78 12.94
CA SER A 42 13.44 -14.42 11.61
C SER A 42 12.42 -13.74 10.69
N ASN A 43 11.22 -13.47 11.19
CA ASN A 43 10.17 -12.79 10.43
C ASN A 43 10.58 -11.38 9.98
N GLN A 44 11.29 -10.64 10.83
CA GLN A 44 11.83 -9.32 10.43
C GLN A 44 12.90 -9.44 9.34
N ALA A 45 13.70 -10.50 9.35
CA ALA A 45 14.70 -10.75 8.32
C ALA A 45 14.03 -11.08 6.98
N GLU A 46 13.00 -11.93 7.01
CA GLU A 46 12.19 -12.28 5.84
C GLU A 46 11.53 -11.06 5.21
N VAL A 47 10.78 -10.28 5.97
CA VAL A 47 10.15 -9.04 5.50
C VAL A 47 11.18 -8.09 4.88
N LYS A 48 12.35 -7.92 5.52
CA LYS A 48 13.41 -7.07 4.99
C LYS A 48 13.98 -7.62 3.68
N SER A 49 14.08 -8.95 3.54
CA SER A 49 14.54 -9.59 2.31
C SER A 49 13.60 -9.29 1.15
N ILE A 50 12.30 -9.46 1.36
CA ILE A 50 11.27 -9.14 0.35
C ILE A 50 11.36 -7.66 -0.06
N PHE A 51 11.40 -6.74 0.90
CA PHE A 51 11.52 -5.31 0.58
C PHE A 51 12.82 -4.97 -0.17
N LYS A 52 13.92 -5.66 0.13
CA LYS A 52 15.18 -5.49 -0.60
C LYS A 52 15.00 -5.93 -2.07
N GLN A 53 14.42 -7.10 -2.30
CA GLN A 53 14.15 -7.60 -3.65
C GLN A 53 13.27 -6.65 -4.45
N LEU A 54 12.17 -6.19 -3.86
CA LEU A 54 11.25 -5.24 -4.49
C LEU A 54 11.90 -3.89 -4.80
N SER A 55 12.76 -3.40 -3.89
CA SER A 55 13.49 -2.14 -4.12
C SER A 55 14.48 -2.27 -5.28
N GLN A 56 15.11 -3.42 -5.43
CA GLN A 56 16.01 -3.71 -6.56
C GLN A 56 15.19 -3.84 -7.86
N ALA A 57 14.09 -4.58 -7.84
CA ALA A 57 13.19 -4.71 -8.99
C ALA A 57 12.68 -3.35 -9.48
N TRP A 58 12.25 -2.46 -8.56
CA TRP A 58 11.81 -1.11 -8.91
C TRP A 58 12.88 -0.30 -9.66
N ARG A 59 14.15 -0.45 -9.29
CA ARG A 59 15.27 0.26 -9.97
C ARG A 59 15.53 -0.26 -11.37
N ASN A 60 15.20 -1.52 -11.62
CA ASN A 60 15.42 -2.19 -12.91
C ASN A 60 14.24 -2.00 -13.88
N LEU A 61 13.12 -1.41 -13.43
CA LEU A 61 11.99 -1.11 -14.29
C LEU A 61 12.35 -0.09 -15.37
N THR A 62 11.76 -0.24 -16.53
CA THR A 62 11.85 0.75 -17.61
C THR A 62 11.10 2.04 -17.26
N ASN A 63 11.49 3.15 -17.89
CA ASN A 63 10.78 4.42 -17.68
C ASN A 63 9.28 4.34 -18.01
N ALA A 64 8.90 3.56 -19.02
CA ALA A 64 7.51 3.35 -19.37
C ALA A 64 6.73 2.66 -18.25
N GLN A 65 7.31 1.61 -17.65
CA GLN A 65 6.71 0.91 -16.51
C GLN A 65 6.59 1.82 -15.28
N ILE A 66 7.63 2.60 -14.97
CA ILE A 66 7.60 3.56 -13.86
C ILE A 66 6.48 4.61 -14.06
N LEU A 67 6.33 5.13 -15.28
CA LEU A 67 5.25 6.07 -15.61
C LEU A 67 3.87 5.43 -15.46
N ALA A 68 3.70 4.18 -15.92
CA ALA A 68 2.45 3.44 -15.78
C ALA A 68 2.08 3.22 -14.29
N TRP A 69 3.05 2.83 -13.45
CA TRP A 69 2.86 2.72 -12.00
C TRP A 69 2.52 4.06 -11.34
N ASN A 70 3.16 5.14 -11.76
CA ASN A 70 2.83 6.48 -11.25
C ASN A 70 1.43 6.92 -11.66
N ALA A 71 1.01 6.64 -12.90
CA ALA A 71 -0.34 6.94 -13.38
C ALA A 71 -1.40 6.18 -12.55
N LEU A 72 -1.21 4.87 -12.33
CA LEU A 72 -2.10 4.09 -11.48
C LEU A 72 -2.12 4.62 -10.03
N ALA A 73 -0.98 5.04 -9.49
CA ALA A 73 -0.89 5.58 -8.13
C ALA A 73 -1.67 6.88 -7.93
N LEU A 74 -1.89 7.67 -8.99
CA LEU A 74 -2.72 8.89 -8.92
C LEU A 74 -4.19 8.59 -8.62
N THR A 75 -4.69 7.41 -9.01
CA THR A 75 -6.06 6.98 -8.73
C THR A 75 -6.22 6.46 -7.29
N GLN A 76 -5.12 6.14 -6.61
CA GLN A 76 -5.12 5.52 -5.29
C GLN A 76 -4.88 6.53 -4.17
N MET A 77 -5.68 6.42 -3.11
CA MET A 77 -5.53 7.24 -1.92
C MET A 77 -4.88 6.44 -0.78
N GLY A 78 -3.85 7.01 -0.19
CA GLY A 78 -3.23 6.44 1.01
C GLY A 78 -4.06 6.69 2.27
N LYS A 79 -3.98 5.76 3.22
CA LYS A 79 -4.56 5.98 4.56
C LYS A 79 -3.81 7.11 5.26
N SER A 80 -4.53 7.99 5.93
CA SER A 80 -3.97 9.05 6.76
C SER A 80 -4.24 8.78 8.22
N VAL A 81 -3.23 9.04 9.06
CA VAL A 81 -3.37 8.97 10.52
C VAL A 81 -4.12 10.19 11.08
N LEU A 82 -4.08 11.31 10.36
CA LEU A 82 -4.71 12.59 10.78
C LEU A 82 -5.95 12.95 9.96
N GLY A 83 -6.64 11.97 9.40
CA GLY A 83 -7.86 12.21 8.60
C GLY A 83 -7.62 12.79 7.19
N THR A 84 -6.46 13.39 6.91
CA THR A 84 -6.12 13.90 5.59
C THR A 84 -5.58 12.79 4.69
N LYS A 85 -6.37 12.36 3.71
CA LYS A 85 -5.93 11.40 2.70
C LYS A 85 -4.96 12.08 1.72
N GLY A 86 -3.97 11.36 1.24
CA GLY A 86 -3.03 11.88 0.25
C GLY A 86 -2.68 10.82 -0.78
N LYS A 87 -2.28 11.29 -1.96
CA LYS A 87 -1.85 10.40 -3.05
C LYS A 87 -0.63 9.59 -2.66
N ILE A 88 -0.60 8.32 -3.05
CA ILE A 88 0.58 7.46 -2.92
C ILE A 88 1.48 7.62 -4.13
N SER A 89 2.77 7.25 -3.97
CA SER A 89 3.69 7.21 -5.10
C SER A 89 3.60 5.88 -5.82
N GLY A 90 3.98 5.84 -7.10
CA GLY A 90 4.06 4.60 -7.87
C GLY A 90 4.95 3.55 -7.19
N SER A 91 6.10 3.94 -6.64
CA SER A 91 6.97 3.03 -5.90
C SER A 91 6.29 2.42 -4.65
N ASN A 92 5.52 3.22 -3.91
CA ASN A 92 4.80 2.70 -2.75
C ASN A 92 3.67 1.76 -3.16
N LEU A 93 2.99 2.06 -4.27
CA LEU A 93 1.96 1.19 -4.83
C LEU A 93 2.57 -0.12 -5.32
N PHE A 94 3.68 -0.05 -6.08
CA PHE A 94 4.43 -1.22 -6.53
C PHE A 94 4.83 -2.13 -5.36
N MET A 95 5.45 -1.55 -4.31
CA MET A 95 5.82 -2.28 -3.10
C MET A 95 4.62 -2.93 -2.42
N ARG A 96 3.51 -2.20 -2.31
CA ARG A 96 2.29 -2.66 -1.64
C ARG A 96 1.67 -3.87 -2.32
N LEU A 97 1.57 -3.86 -3.64
CA LEU A 97 0.94 -4.95 -4.40
C LEU A 97 1.89 -6.14 -4.53
N ASN A 98 3.15 -5.91 -4.91
CA ASN A 98 4.10 -6.99 -5.10
C ASN A 98 4.56 -7.66 -3.79
N TYR A 99 4.43 -7.01 -2.64
CA TYR A 99 4.79 -7.61 -1.36
C TYR A 99 4.03 -8.93 -1.12
N TRP A 100 2.73 -8.90 -1.30
CA TRP A 100 1.89 -10.08 -1.08
C TRP A 100 2.13 -11.17 -2.14
N ILE A 101 2.36 -10.77 -3.39
CA ILE A 101 2.68 -11.71 -4.47
C ILE A 101 3.96 -12.48 -4.12
N VAL A 102 5.04 -11.78 -3.76
CA VAL A 102 6.31 -12.42 -3.38
C VAL A 102 6.19 -13.22 -2.08
N TYR A 103 5.44 -12.72 -1.10
CA TYR A 103 5.20 -13.44 0.16
C TYR A 103 4.50 -14.78 -0.06
N CYS A 104 3.57 -14.85 -1.02
CA CYS A 104 2.90 -16.09 -1.44
C CYS A 104 3.73 -16.93 -2.44
N GLY A 105 4.97 -16.54 -2.74
CA GLY A 105 5.84 -17.30 -3.66
C GLY A 105 5.63 -16.99 -5.15
N GLY A 106 4.86 -15.97 -5.48
CA GLY A 106 4.63 -15.53 -6.86
C GLY A 106 5.76 -14.67 -7.43
N ALA A 107 5.75 -14.48 -8.75
CA ALA A 107 6.70 -13.63 -9.46
C ALA A 107 6.34 -12.15 -9.32
N ILE A 108 7.36 -11.27 -9.31
CA ILE A 108 7.17 -9.82 -9.24
C ILE A 108 6.46 -9.33 -10.51
N ALA A 109 5.34 -8.64 -10.35
CA ALA A 109 4.64 -7.99 -11.45
C ALA A 109 5.34 -6.67 -11.81
N GLU A 110 5.98 -6.64 -12.98
CA GLU A 110 6.68 -5.45 -13.48
C GLU A 110 5.71 -4.39 -14.00
N ASN A 111 4.63 -4.82 -14.62
CA ASN A 111 3.58 -3.93 -15.11
C ASN A 111 2.47 -3.77 -14.07
N PRO A 112 1.86 -2.58 -13.94
CA PRO A 112 0.70 -2.41 -13.08
C PRO A 112 -0.47 -3.27 -13.57
N PRO A 113 -1.26 -3.84 -12.65
CA PRO A 113 -2.45 -4.59 -13.03
C PRO A 113 -3.43 -3.67 -13.78
N ALA A 114 -4.03 -4.20 -14.83
CA ALA A 114 -5.16 -3.53 -15.47
C ALA A 114 -6.31 -3.45 -14.46
N LEU A 115 -6.92 -2.28 -14.34
CA LEU A 115 -8.16 -2.13 -13.57
C LEU A 115 -9.27 -2.79 -14.40
N VAL A 116 -9.45 -4.08 -14.23
CA VAL A 116 -10.62 -4.76 -14.74
C VAL A 116 -11.77 -4.38 -13.82
N GLY A 117 -12.77 -3.69 -14.36
CA GLY A 117 -14.01 -3.46 -13.63
C GLY A 117 -14.63 -4.81 -13.33
N VAL A 118 -14.84 -5.12 -12.07
CA VAL A 118 -15.67 -6.27 -11.71
C VAL A 118 -17.09 -5.88 -12.12
N GLU A 119 -17.61 -6.55 -13.12
CA GLU A 119 -19.02 -6.39 -13.49
C GLU A 119 -19.87 -6.80 -12.29
N ALA A 120 -20.84 -5.98 -11.94
CA ALA A 120 -21.80 -6.36 -10.91
C ALA A 120 -22.51 -7.64 -11.37
N PRO A 121 -22.78 -8.61 -10.47
CA PRO A 121 -23.52 -9.79 -10.84
C PRO A 121 -24.86 -9.36 -11.45
N SER A 122 -25.22 -9.96 -12.58
CA SER A 122 -26.42 -9.58 -13.33
C SER A 122 -27.70 -9.89 -12.55
N GLU A 123 -27.63 -10.87 -11.67
CA GLU A 123 -28.76 -11.31 -10.85
C GLU A 123 -28.27 -11.86 -9.52
N ALA A 124 -28.96 -11.53 -8.46
CA ALA A 124 -28.75 -12.12 -7.12
C ALA A 124 -30.05 -12.77 -6.68
N ILE A 125 -30.09 -14.09 -6.62
CA ILE A 125 -31.24 -14.85 -6.14
C ILE A 125 -31.08 -15.09 -4.64
N ILE A 126 -32.01 -14.54 -3.85
CA ILE A 126 -32.04 -14.74 -2.40
C ILE A 126 -33.22 -15.66 -2.09
N THR A 127 -32.92 -16.87 -1.65
CA THR A 127 -33.93 -17.82 -1.23
C THR A 127 -33.97 -17.91 0.29
N LEU A 128 -35.12 -17.54 0.87
CA LEU A 128 -35.36 -17.61 2.30
C LEU A 128 -36.26 -18.84 2.57
N THR A 129 -35.71 -19.84 3.24
CA THR A 129 -36.48 -20.98 3.77
C THR A 129 -36.50 -20.91 5.28
N ALA A 130 -37.46 -21.61 5.91
CA ALA A 130 -37.58 -21.61 7.37
C ALA A 130 -36.35 -22.16 8.11
N GLU A 131 -35.47 -22.87 7.41
CA GLU A 131 -34.32 -23.57 8.02
C GLU A 131 -32.96 -22.98 7.59
N LYS A 132 -32.87 -22.26 6.46
CA LYS A 132 -31.60 -21.73 5.96
C LYS A 132 -31.79 -20.53 5.07
N PHE A 133 -30.74 -19.73 5.02
CA PHE A 133 -30.57 -18.61 4.11
C PHE A 133 -29.57 -19.01 3.02
N GLU A 134 -29.99 -18.98 1.77
CA GLU A 134 -29.14 -19.24 0.61
C GLU A 134 -29.15 -18.01 -0.32
N PHE A 135 -27.99 -17.65 -0.84
CA PHE A 135 -27.89 -16.66 -1.89
C PHE A 135 -27.03 -17.20 -3.04
N GLU A 136 -27.46 -16.97 -4.24
CA GLU A 136 -26.79 -17.36 -5.46
C GLU A 136 -26.49 -16.12 -6.29
N LEU A 137 -25.26 -15.99 -6.78
CA LEU A 137 -24.84 -14.91 -7.64
C LEU A 137 -24.54 -15.47 -9.03
N GLU A 138 -25.27 -15.03 -10.03
CA GLU A 138 -24.96 -15.36 -11.42
C GLU A 138 -23.86 -14.45 -11.98
N ASN A 139 -23.02 -15.01 -12.84
CA ASN A 139 -21.89 -14.33 -13.50
C ASN A 139 -20.77 -13.86 -12.57
N ILE A 140 -20.31 -14.73 -11.68
CA ILE A 140 -18.99 -14.53 -11.05
C ILE A 140 -17.94 -14.87 -12.13
N PRO A 141 -17.15 -13.92 -12.62
CA PRO A 141 -16.12 -14.24 -13.60
C PRO A 141 -15.16 -15.29 -13.01
N ALA A 142 -14.90 -16.36 -13.79
CA ALA A 142 -14.10 -17.51 -13.37
C ALA A 142 -12.67 -17.19 -12.90
N ASP A 143 -12.18 -15.97 -13.17
CA ASP A 143 -10.83 -15.50 -12.82
C ASP A 143 -10.65 -15.06 -11.36
N THR A 144 -11.70 -15.04 -10.54
CA THR A 144 -11.57 -14.69 -9.11
C THR A 144 -11.13 -15.86 -8.22
N ALA A 145 -10.97 -17.04 -8.78
CA ALA A 145 -10.54 -18.24 -8.03
C ALA A 145 -9.03 -18.28 -7.72
N ASN A 146 -8.23 -17.27 -8.17
CA ASN A 146 -6.78 -17.21 -8.01
C ASN A 146 -6.29 -15.87 -7.39
N LEU A 147 -7.06 -15.31 -6.48
CA LEU A 147 -6.58 -14.20 -5.63
C LEU A 147 -6.33 -14.65 -4.20
#